data_2ecc898592ff8c46472b91e9b2eb5b83
#
_entry.id   2ecc898592ff8c46472b91e9b2eb5b83
#
_cell.length_a   1.000
_cell.length_b   1.000
_cell.length_c   1.000
_cell.angle_alpha   90.00
_cell.angle_beta   90.00
_cell.angle_gamma   90.00
#
_symmetry.space_group_name_H-M   'P 1'
#
loop_
_entity.id
_entity.type
_entity.pdbx_description
1 polymer ?
#
loop_
_entity_poly.entity_id
_entity_poly.type
_entity_poly.pdbx_seq_one_letter_code
_entity_poly.pdbx_strand_id
1 'polypeptide(L)'
;MAGKTPPKNRRRTASGGSGAKRTAEQNEEKGFLASAGLKNHLQSVLVDLIELSLQGKQAHWNVVGTNFRDTHLQLDEVVAAARRFSDVIAERMRALHALPDGRSDTVTETTTLPEYPQGEIDTTTTVDLITERLDATIGTVRGVHDAVDEDDPTTADILHDILSTLEQLSWMVSAENRSPAVK
;
A
#
# COMPACT_ATOMS: atom_id res chain seq x y z
N MET A 1 70.25 3.67 -51.57
CA MET A 1 69.03 4.33 -50.96
C MET A 1 67.89 3.37 -51.05
N ALA A 2 67.53 2.80 -49.92
CA ALA A 2 66.58 1.68 -49.83
C ALA A 2 65.17 2.17 -49.62
N GLY A 3 64.29 1.88 -50.58
CA GLY A 3 62.83 2.15 -50.46
C GLY A 3 62.15 1.03 -49.69
N LYS A 4 61.53 1.37 -48.55
CA LYS A 4 60.72 0.45 -47.76
C LYS A 4 59.27 0.44 -48.28
N THR A 5 58.86 -0.74 -48.71
CA THR A 5 57.47 -1.04 -49.05
C THR A 5 56.64 -1.23 -47.79
N PRO A 6 55.44 -0.65 -47.66
CA PRO A 6 54.54 -0.87 -46.50
C PRO A 6 53.79 -2.20 -46.61
N PRO A 7 53.40 -2.82 -45.48
CA PRO A 7 52.78 -4.13 -45.49
C PRO A 7 51.29 -4.06 -45.86
N LYS A 8 50.85 -5.07 -46.61
CA LYS A 8 49.45 -5.29 -47.03
C LYS A 8 48.52 -5.55 -45.84
N ASN A 9 47.54 -4.74 -45.74
CA ASN A 9 46.46 -4.86 -44.76
C ASN A 9 45.54 -6.06 -45.14
N ARG A 10 45.59 -7.13 -44.34
CA ARG A 10 44.68 -8.26 -44.44
C ARG A 10 43.32 -7.86 -43.87
N ARG A 11 42.33 -7.67 -44.73
CA ARG A 11 40.93 -7.61 -44.35
C ARG A 11 40.55 -8.93 -43.65
N ARG A 12 40.30 -8.87 -42.37
CA ARG A 12 39.56 -9.91 -41.61
C ARG A 12 38.10 -9.83 -42.03
N THR A 13 37.65 -10.87 -42.70
CA THR A 13 36.23 -11.12 -42.90
C THR A 13 35.58 -11.35 -41.55
N ALA A 14 34.71 -10.41 -41.11
CA ALA A 14 33.89 -10.62 -39.96
C ALA A 14 32.86 -11.70 -40.28
N SER A 15 33.01 -12.84 -39.62
CA SER A 15 32.01 -13.89 -39.54
C SER A 15 30.74 -13.29 -38.89
N GLY A 16 29.67 -13.26 -39.66
CA GLY A 16 28.35 -12.84 -39.15
C GLY A 16 27.88 -13.81 -38.07
N GLY A 17 28.04 -13.40 -36.83
CA GLY A 17 27.34 -14.01 -35.72
C GLY A 17 25.85 -13.73 -35.89
N SER A 18 25.08 -14.76 -36.23
CA SER A 18 23.65 -14.82 -36.14
C SER A 18 23.28 -14.51 -34.68
N GLY A 19 23.00 -13.24 -34.38
CA GLY A 19 22.33 -12.84 -33.17
C GLY A 19 20.95 -13.48 -33.18
N ALA A 20 20.81 -14.65 -32.56
CA ALA A 20 19.51 -15.20 -32.25
C ALA A 20 18.75 -14.11 -31.47
N LYS A 21 17.76 -13.51 -32.12
CA LYS A 21 16.72 -12.79 -31.41
C LYS A 21 16.15 -13.78 -30.40
N ARG A 22 16.53 -13.65 -29.15
CA ARG A 22 15.77 -14.19 -28.04
C ARG A 22 14.38 -13.55 -28.18
N THR A 23 13.47 -14.24 -28.83
CA THR A 23 12.07 -14.05 -28.58
C THR A 23 11.93 -14.19 -27.08
N ALA A 24 11.45 -13.13 -26.42
CA ALA A 24 10.99 -13.24 -25.05
C ALA A 24 9.93 -14.35 -25.09
N GLU A 25 10.35 -15.59 -24.77
CA GLU A 25 9.44 -16.62 -24.36
C GLU A 25 8.71 -15.98 -23.19
N GLN A 26 7.41 -15.75 -23.42
CA GLN A 26 6.51 -15.34 -22.36
C GLN A 26 6.71 -16.39 -21.28
N ASN A 27 7.31 -16.00 -20.16
CA ASN A 27 7.31 -16.81 -18.96
C ASN A 27 5.83 -16.99 -18.63
N GLU A 28 5.26 -18.11 -18.99
CA GLU A 28 3.92 -18.49 -18.56
C GLU A 28 3.99 -18.55 -17.03
N GLU A 29 3.41 -17.57 -16.40
CA GLU A 29 3.31 -17.52 -14.94
C GLU A 29 2.52 -18.74 -14.50
N LYS A 30 3.17 -19.62 -13.75
CA LYS A 30 2.57 -20.86 -13.24
C LYS A 30 2.03 -20.60 -11.83
N GLY A 31 0.82 -21.01 -11.59
CA GLY A 31 0.16 -20.91 -10.29
C GLY A 31 -1.17 -20.21 -10.36
N PHE A 32 -1.68 -19.79 -9.22
CA PHE A 32 -2.92 -19.05 -9.11
C PHE A 32 -2.71 -17.61 -9.63
N LEU A 33 -3.55 -17.19 -10.55
CA LEU A 33 -3.54 -15.85 -11.11
C LEU A 33 -4.76 -15.09 -10.60
N ALA A 34 -4.55 -13.94 -9.96
CA ALA A 34 -5.66 -13.12 -9.51
C ALA A 34 -6.57 -12.68 -10.67
N SER A 35 -7.88 -12.79 -10.47
CA SER A 35 -8.88 -12.21 -11.35
C SER A 35 -8.74 -10.69 -11.43
N ALA A 36 -9.37 -10.07 -12.42
CA ALA A 36 -9.42 -8.59 -12.48
C ALA A 36 -10.16 -8.00 -11.27
N GLY A 37 -11.19 -8.68 -10.78
CA GLY A 37 -11.94 -8.30 -9.57
C GLY A 37 -11.04 -8.30 -8.34
N LEU A 38 -10.34 -9.43 -8.09
CA LEU A 38 -9.43 -9.56 -6.94
C LEU A 38 -8.32 -8.50 -6.97
N LYS A 39 -7.72 -8.24 -8.15
CA LYS A 39 -6.71 -7.17 -8.30
C LYS A 39 -7.26 -5.80 -7.90
N ASN A 40 -8.46 -5.44 -8.33
CA ASN A 40 -9.08 -4.16 -8.02
C ASN A 40 -9.43 -4.06 -6.53
N HIS A 41 -9.93 -5.12 -5.92
CA HIS A 41 -10.25 -5.17 -4.49
C HIS A 41 -9.00 -4.97 -3.63
N LEU A 42 -7.91 -5.66 -3.93
CA LEU A 42 -6.66 -5.49 -3.20
C LEU A 42 -6.03 -4.12 -3.44
N GLN A 43 -6.15 -3.56 -4.64
CA GLN A 43 -5.66 -2.22 -4.94
C GLN A 43 -6.41 -1.15 -4.13
N SER A 44 -7.73 -1.25 -3.95
CA SER A 44 -8.48 -0.29 -3.13
C SER A 44 -8.08 -0.36 -1.66
N VAL A 45 -7.87 -1.56 -1.12
CA VAL A 45 -7.36 -1.75 0.26
C VAL A 45 -5.95 -1.17 0.41
N LEU A 46 -5.07 -1.42 -0.56
CA LEU A 46 -3.70 -0.90 -0.55
C LEU A 46 -3.67 0.62 -0.49
N VAL A 47 -4.46 1.28 -1.33
CA VAL A 47 -4.52 2.75 -1.42
C VAL A 47 -4.99 3.36 -0.11
N ASP A 48 -6.05 2.85 0.49
CA ASP A 48 -6.57 3.38 1.74
C ASP A 48 -5.62 3.15 2.92
N LEU A 49 -4.91 2.02 2.96
CA LEU A 49 -3.86 1.78 3.97
C LEU A 49 -2.68 2.76 3.82
N ILE A 50 -2.25 3.06 2.57
CA ILE A 50 -1.20 4.04 2.33
C ILE A 50 -1.65 5.42 2.79
N GLU A 51 -2.85 5.86 2.40
CA GLU A 51 -3.39 7.16 2.77
C GLU A 51 -3.60 7.27 4.28
N LEU A 52 -4.11 6.23 4.95
CA LEU A 52 -4.21 6.18 6.41
C LEU A 52 -2.85 6.41 7.08
N SER A 53 -1.78 5.84 6.53
CA SER A 53 -0.42 6.04 7.06
C SER A 53 0.08 7.47 6.89
N LEU A 54 -0.27 8.14 5.79
CA LEU A 54 0.12 9.52 5.50
C LEU A 54 -0.65 10.48 6.41
N GLN A 55 -1.98 10.35 6.46
CA GLN A 55 -2.83 11.20 7.31
C GLN A 55 -2.57 10.97 8.81
N GLY A 56 -2.34 9.73 9.22
CA GLY A 56 -1.93 9.42 10.59
C GLY A 56 -0.61 10.10 10.98
N LYS A 57 0.36 10.18 10.06
CA LYS A 57 1.62 10.91 10.30
C LYS A 57 1.44 12.42 10.27
N GLN A 58 0.58 12.94 9.42
CA GLN A 58 0.20 14.35 9.41
C GLN A 58 -0.44 14.74 10.76
N ALA A 59 -1.36 13.93 11.27
CA ALA A 59 -1.95 14.09 12.59
C ALA A 59 -0.90 14.07 13.71
N HIS A 60 -0.04 13.05 13.71
CA HIS A 60 1.02 12.86 14.71
C HIS A 60 1.95 14.07 14.84
N TRP A 61 2.29 14.74 13.73
CA TRP A 61 3.17 15.91 13.76
C TRP A 61 2.46 17.19 14.23
N ASN A 62 1.15 17.28 14.05
CA ASN A 62 0.41 18.54 14.22
C ASN A 62 -0.65 18.50 15.33
N VAL A 63 -0.77 17.39 16.07
CA VAL A 63 -1.65 17.32 17.24
C VAL A 63 -1.10 18.17 18.39
N VAL A 64 -1.98 18.90 19.09
CA VAL A 64 -1.65 19.73 20.26
C VAL A 64 -2.74 19.60 21.31
N GLY A 65 -2.45 19.93 22.56
CA GLY A 65 -3.45 20.06 23.62
C GLY A 65 -3.33 19.04 24.75
N THR A 66 -4.44 18.80 25.43
CA THR A 66 -4.52 17.88 26.58
C THR A 66 -4.31 16.45 26.12
N ASN A 67 -3.58 15.63 26.89
CA ASN A 67 -3.20 14.26 26.53
C ASN A 67 -2.37 14.15 25.25
N PHE A 68 -1.70 15.24 24.84
CA PHE A 68 -0.85 15.27 23.65
C PHE A 68 0.03 14.03 23.52
N ARG A 69 0.74 13.69 24.61
CA ARG A 69 1.71 12.60 24.55
C ARG A 69 1.07 11.25 24.24
N ASP A 70 -0.04 10.94 24.85
CA ASP A 70 -0.71 9.65 24.69
C ASP A 70 -1.35 9.55 23.29
N THR A 71 -2.03 10.60 22.85
CA THR A 71 -2.56 10.70 21.47
C THR A 71 -1.43 10.58 20.44
N HIS A 72 -0.32 11.30 20.63
CA HIS A 72 0.82 11.26 19.73
C HIS A 72 1.42 9.84 19.58
N LEU A 73 1.54 9.09 20.69
CA LEU A 73 2.01 7.70 20.66
C LEU A 73 1.00 6.75 20.00
N GLN A 74 -0.29 6.93 20.29
CA GLN A 74 -1.35 6.13 19.69
C GLN A 74 -1.43 6.31 18.17
N LEU A 75 -1.19 7.52 17.67
CA LEU A 75 -1.07 7.79 16.23
C LEU A 75 0.09 7.04 15.58
N ASP A 76 1.22 6.82 16.29
CA ASP A 76 2.31 5.98 15.79
C ASP A 76 1.88 4.51 15.65
N GLU A 77 1.05 3.99 16.54
CA GLU A 77 0.51 2.63 16.43
C GLU A 77 -0.38 2.47 15.20
N VAL A 78 -1.26 3.45 14.93
CA VAL A 78 -2.08 3.49 13.71
C VAL A 78 -1.22 3.50 12.46
N VAL A 79 -0.21 4.38 12.42
CA VAL A 79 0.72 4.49 11.27
C VAL A 79 1.51 3.21 11.07
N ALA A 80 1.98 2.58 12.15
CA ALA A 80 2.73 1.33 12.08
C ALA A 80 1.87 0.19 11.53
N ALA A 81 0.62 0.07 11.97
CA ALA A 81 -0.33 -0.91 11.46
C ALA A 81 -0.64 -0.68 9.97
N ALA A 82 -0.96 0.55 9.59
CA ALA A 82 -1.26 0.91 8.21
C ALA A 82 -0.10 0.61 7.25
N ARG A 83 1.14 0.96 7.63
CA ARG A 83 2.36 0.66 6.86
C ARG A 83 2.63 -0.83 6.74
N ARG A 84 2.51 -1.57 7.84
CA ARG A 84 2.68 -3.02 7.82
C ARG A 84 1.71 -3.69 6.88
N PHE A 85 0.45 -3.33 6.95
CA PHE A 85 -0.58 -3.96 6.13
C PHE A 85 -0.57 -3.51 4.67
N SER A 86 -0.16 -2.28 4.36
CA SER A 86 0.03 -1.88 2.97
C SER A 86 1.13 -2.72 2.30
N ASP A 87 2.21 -3.03 3.01
CA ASP A 87 3.27 -3.91 2.52
C ASP A 87 2.75 -5.34 2.30
N VAL A 88 2.04 -5.91 3.28
CA VAL A 88 1.45 -7.24 3.19
C VAL A 88 0.51 -7.37 1.99
N ILE A 89 -0.37 -6.38 1.76
CA ILE A 89 -1.29 -6.38 0.60
C ILE A 89 -0.52 -6.25 -0.72
N ALA A 90 0.45 -5.34 -0.79
CA ALA A 90 1.27 -5.16 -1.99
C ALA A 90 2.05 -6.43 -2.34
N GLU A 91 2.68 -7.08 -1.36
CA GLU A 91 3.39 -8.35 -1.56
C GLU A 91 2.43 -9.50 -1.91
N ARG A 92 1.23 -9.56 -1.30
CA ARG A 92 0.20 -10.52 -1.70
C ARG A 92 -0.23 -10.33 -3.14
N MET A 93 -0.46 -9.09 -3.58
CA MET A 93 -0.73 -8.79 -4.99
C MET A 93 0.38 -9.33 -5.89
N ARG A 94 1.66 -9.12 -5.53
CA ARG A 94 2.80 -9.66 -6.30
C ARG A 94 2.81 -11.19 -6.35
N ALA A 95 2.51 -11.85 -5.23
CA ALA A 95 2.41 -13.31 -5.18
C ALA A 95 1.28 -13.86 -6.07
N LEU A 96 0.25 -13.06 -6.32
CA LEU A 96 -0.90 -13.38 -7.19
C LEU A 96 -0.72 -12.84 -8.63
N HIS A 97 0.49 -12.45 -9.02
CA HIS A 97 0.82 -11.90 -10.34
C HIS A 97 0.06 -10.61 -10.70
N ALA A 98 -0.33 -9.85 -9.67
CA ALA A 98 -0.86 -8.50 -9.84
C ALA A 98 0.25 -7.44 -9.62
N LEU A 99 0.05 -6.26 -10.16
CA LEU A 99 0.96 -5.12 -9.99
C LEU A 99 0.32 -4.12 -9.01
N PRO A 100 0.83 -3.98 -7.77
CA PRO A 100 0.35 -2.95 -6.86
C PRO A 100 0.79 -1.56 -7.36
N ASP A 101 -0.07 -0.57 -7.20
CA ASP A 101 0.22 0.83 -7.50
C ASP A 101 0.03 1.70 -6.26
N GLY A 102 1.13 2.05 -5.61
CA GLY A 102 1.19 2.92 -4.43
C GLY A 102 1.77 4.30 -4.74
N ARG A 103 1.76 4.75 -6.01
CA ARG A 103 2.23 6.09 -6.37
C ARG A 103 1.30 7.16 -5.77
N SER A 104 1.87 8.32 -5.45
CA SER A 104 1.15 9.40 -4.78
C SER A 104 -0.05 9.93 -5.57
N ASP A 105 0.07 10.00 -6.91
CA ASP A 105 -1.04 10.37 -7.79
C ASP A 105 -2.19 9.37 -7.71
N THR A 106 -1.88 8.07 -7.82
CA THR A 106 -2.87 6.99 -7.71
C THR A 106 -3.55 7.00 -6.34
N VAL A 107 -2.78 7.15 -5.25
CA VAL A 107 -3.33 7.21 -3.89
C VAL A 107 -4.28 8.39 -3.75
N THR A 108 -3.87 9.59 -4.16
CA THR A 108 -4.69 10.80 -4.06
C THR A 108 -5.98 10.71 -4.90
N GLU A 109 -5.92 10.10 -6.08
CA GLU A 109 -7.07 10.03 -7.00
C GLU A 109 -8.09 8.95 -6.61
N THR A 110 -7.67 7.90 -5.88
CA THR A 110 -8.50 6.70 -5.70
C THR A 110 -8.80 6.33 -4.25
N THR A 111 -8.21 7.03 -3.26
CA THR A 111 -8.53 6.78 -1.85
C THR A 111 -9.98 7.11 -1.52
N THR A 112 -10.56 6.34 -0.60
CA THR A 112 -11.89 6.62 -0.03
C THR A 112 -11.82 7.51 1.20
N LEU A 113 -10.62 7.75 1.75
CA LEU A 113 -10.45 8.54 2.95
C LEU A 113 -10.72 10.03 2.67
N PRO A 114 -11.47 10.72 3.53
CA PRO A 114 -11.67 12.16 3.40
C PRO A 114 -10.36 12.93 3.58
N GLU A 115 -10.26 14.12 2.99
CA GLU A 115 -9.08 14.99 3.11
C GLU A 115 -8.81 15.36 4.57
N TYR A 116 -7.52 15.30 5.00
CA TYR A 116 -7.12 15.69 6.35
C TYR A 116 -6.93 17.21 6.44
N PRO A 117 -7.47 17.88 7.48
CA PRO A 117 -7.32 19.33 7.64
C PRO A 117 -5.87 19.79 7.77
N GLN A 118 -5.61 21.04 7.38
CA GLN A 118 -4.30 21.67 7.51
C GLN A 118 -4.13 22.33 8.90
N GLY A 119 -2.89 22.46 9.36
CA GLY A 119 -2.52 23.17 10.55
C GLY A 119 -2.45 22.32 11.81
N GLU A 120 -2.31 22.99 12.95
CA GLU A 120 -2.35 22.36 14.28
C GLU A 120 -3.81 22.03 14.65
N ILE A 121 -4.03 20.83 15.19
CA ILE A 121 -5.36 20.33 15.54
C ILE A 121 -5.33 19.83 16.98
N ASP A 122 -6.34 20.19 17.77
CA ASP A 122 -6.43 19.72 19.16
C ASP A 122 -6.69 18.20 19.24
N THR A 123 -6.33 17.63 20.39
CA THR A 123 -6.40 16.19 20.62
C THR A 123 -7.80 15.60 20.42
N THR A 124 -8.84 16.29 20.88
CA THR A 124 -10.23 15.81 20.75
C THR A 124 -10.64 15.73 19.28
N THR A 125 -10.42 16.79 18.53
CA THR A 125 -10.68 16.82 17.08
C THR A 125 -9.82 15.80 16.33
N THR A 126 -8.55 15.64 16.71
CA THR A 126 -7.65 14.65 16.12
C THR A 126 -8.14 13.21 16.31
N VAL A 127 -8.64 12.88 17.51
CA VAL A 127 -9.22 11.57 17.81
C VAL A 127 -10.41 11.28 16.90
N ASP A 128 -11.34 12.23 16.75
CA ASP A 128 -12.52 12.07 15.88
C ASP A 128 -12.11 11.90 14.41
N LEU A 129 -11.18 12.74 13.94
CA LEU A 129 -10.69 12.67 12.55
C LEU A 129 -10.00 11.34 12.25
N ILE A 130 -9.16 10.84 13.14
CA ILE A 130 -8.45 9.56 12.90
C ILE A 130 -9.39 8.37 13.03
N THR A 131 -10.35 8.42 13.95
CA THR A 131 -11.42 7.40 14.04
C THR A 131 -12.19 7.30 12.72
N GLU A 132 -12.59 8.43 12.14
CA GLU A 132 -13.29 8.47 10.86
C GLU A 132 -12.46 7.81 9.72
N ARG A 133 -11.14 8.04 9.68
CA ARG A 133 -10.25 7.44 8.67
C ARG A 133 -10.05 5.95 8.88
N LEU A 134 -9.91 5.53 10.13
CA LEU A 134 -9.88 4.11 10.48
C LEU A 134 -11.17 3.42 10.04
N ASP A 135 -12.32 4.00 10.34
CA ASP A 135 -13.62 3.45 9.98
C ASP A 135 -13.85 3.41 8.46
N ALA A 136 -13.37 4.42 7.71
CA ALA A 136 -13.39 4.40 6.25
C ALA A 136 -12.53 3.26 5.68
N THR A 137 -11.29 3.10 6.18
CA THR A 137 -10.41 2.00 5.76
C THR A 137 -11.02 0.63 6.10
N ILE A 138 -11.57 0.48 7.32
CA ILE A 138 -12.30 -0.74 7.73
C ILE A 138 -13.48 -1.00 6.79
N GLY A 139 -14.22 0.05 6.44
CA GLY A 139 -15.33 -0.02 5.49
C GLY A 139 -14.92 -0.56 4.12
N THR A 140 -13.78 -0.09 3.58
CA THR A 140 -13.21 -0.59 2.33
C THR A 140 -12.85 -2.08 2.45
N VAL A 141 -12.15 -2.48 3.51
CA VAL A 141 -11.75 -3.88 3.71
C VAL A 141 -12.98 -4.80 3.85
N ARG A 142 -13.98 -4.40 4.65
CA ARG A 142 -15.23 -5.15 4.79
C ARG A 142 -16.02 -5.23 3.48
N GLY A 143 -16.02 -4.15 2.71
CA GLY A 143 -16.76 -4.06 1.45
C GLY A 143 -16.23 -5.01 0.36
N VAL A 144 -14.95 -5.39 0.41
CA VAL A 144 -14.35 -6.31 -0.55
C VAL A 144 -14.22 -7.75 -0.04
N HIS A 145 -14.38 -7.96 1.27
CA HIS A 145 -14.07 -9.22 1.94
C HIS A 145 -14.75 -10.43 1.31
N ASP A 146 -16.06 -10.41 1.14
CA ASP A 146 -16.81 -11.58 0.66
C ASP A 146 -16.41 -11.96 -0.77
N ALA A 147 -16.20 -10.97 -1.64
CA ALA A 147 -15.74 -11.21 -3.01
C ALA A 147 -14.29 -11.73 -3.06
N VAL A 148 -13.45 -11.30 -2.12
CA VAL A 148 -12.07 -11.79 -1.98
C VAL A 148 -12.09 -13.22 -1.45
N ASP A 149 -12.94 -13.55 -0.49
CA ASP A 149 -13.05 -14.91 0.08
C ASP A 149 -13.54 -15.93 -0.98
N GLU A 150 -14.46 -15.51 -1.84
CA GLU A 150 -14.92 -16.35 -2.95
C GLU A 150 -13.82 -16.64 -3.97
N ASP A 151 -12.96 -15.66 -4.29
CA ASP A 151 -11.89 -15.79 -5.27
C ASP A 151 -10.61 -16.45 -4.69
N ASP A 152 -10.24 -16.08 -3.47
CA ASP A 152 -8.99 -16.52 -2.81
C ASP A 152 -9.11 -16.47 -1.27
N PRO A 153 -9.55 -17.55 -0.62
CA PRO A 153 -9.69 -17.63 0.84
C PRO A 153 -8.39 -17.31 1.61
N THR A 154 -7.23 -17.61 1.02
CA THR A 154 -5.94 -17.28 1.64
C THR A 154 -5.74 -15.77 1.76
N THR A 155 -6.22 -15.01 0.79
CA THR A 155 -6.21 -13.53 0.86
C THR A 155 -7.26 -13.02 1.84
N ALA A 156 -8.42 -13.66 1.96
CA ALA A 156 -9.42 -13.30 2.95
C ALA A 156 -8.89 -13.42 4.39
N ASP A 157 -8.07 -14.43 4.68
CA ASP A 157 -7.40 -14.54 5.99
C ASP A 157 -6.51 -13.33 6.30
N ILE A 158 -5.85 -12.77 5.30
CA ILE A 158 -5.08 -11.52 5.46
C ILE A 158 -6.01 -10.34 5.78
N LEU A 159 -7.16 -10.26 5.11
CA LEU A 159 -8.17 -9.22 5.40
C LEU A 159 -8.74 -9.34 6.82
N HIS A 160 -8.90 -10.54 7.35
CA HIS A 160 -9.30 -10.76 8.76
C HIS A 160 -8.29 -10.16 9.75
N ASP A 161 -6.98 -10.35 9.51
CA ASP A 161 -5.93 -9.77 10.36
C ASP A 161 -5.95 -8.23 10.31
N ILE A 162 -6.17 -7.66 9.12
CA ILE A 162 -6.31 -6.21 8.94
C ILE A 162 -7.52 -5.71 9.74
N LEU A 163 -8.68 -6.31 9.54
CA LEU A 163 -9.93 -5.92 10.22
C LEU A 163 -9.78 -6.00 11.74
N SER A 164 -9.30 -7.12 12.26
CA SER A 164 -9.11 -7.31 13.71
C SER A 164 -8.22 -6.23 14.31
N THR A 165 -7.12 -5.87 13.62
CA THR A 165 -6.18 -4.86 14.11
C THR A 165 -6.75 -3.43 13.99
N LEU A 166 -7.32 -3.07 12.84
CA LEU A 166 -7.83 -1.70 12.65
C LEU A 166 -9.07 -1.42 13.49
N GLU A 167 -9.95 -2.40 13.67
CA GLU A 167 -11.14 -2.27 14.55
C GLU A 167 -10.74 -2.11 16.01
N GLN A 168 -9.71 -2.84 16.46
CA GLN A 168 -9.16 -2.63 17.80
C GLN A 168 -8.58 -1.22 17.95
N LEU A 169 -7.82 -0.73 16.97
CA LEU A 169 -7.26 0.62 17.00
C LEU A 169 -8.37 1.68 16.95
N SER A 170 -9.39 1.53 16.10
CA SER A 170 -10.53 2.45 16.03
C SER A 170 -11.26 2.53 17.37
N TRP A 171 -11.51 1.37 18.02
CA TRP A 171 -12.08 1.32 19.35
C TRP A 171 -11.21 2.05 20.38
N MET A 172 -9.91 1.79 20.40
CA MET A 172 -9.00 2.39 21.38
C MET A 172 -8.90 3.91 21.19
N VAL A 173 -8.71 4.38 19.95
CA VAL A 173 -8.65 5.82 19.62
C VAL A 173 -9.97 6.51 20.00
N SER A 174 -11.10 5.99 19.56
CA SER A 174 -12.41 6.61 19.84
C SER A 174 -12.78 6.65 21.32
N ALA A 175 -12.23 5.76 22.14
CA ALA A 175 -12.49 5.70 23.57
C ALA A 175 -12.01 6.97 24.31
N GLU A 176 -11.02 7.69 23.80
CA GLU A 176 -10.51 8.95 24.38
C GLU A 176 -11.61 10.03 24.47
N ASN A 177 -12.50 10.09 23.51
CA ASN A 177 -13.60 11.09 23.45
C ASN A 177 -14.92 10.58 24.02
N ARG A 178 -14.99 9.33 24.49
CA ARG A 178 -16.25 8.76 25.00
C ARG A 178 -16.48 9.06 26.47
N SER A 179 -17.69 9.49 26.78
CA SER A 179 -18.16 9.55 28.17
C SER A 179 -18.89 8.27 28.55
N PRO A 180 -18.73 7.77 29.80
CA PRO A 180 -19.50 6.62 30.27
C PRO A 180 -21.03 6.90 30.18
N ALA A 181 -21.78 5.91 29.69
CA ALA A 181 -23.21 5.99 29.77
C ALA A 181 -23.62 5.95 31.26
N VAL A 182 -24.13 7.06 31.78
CA VAL A 182 -24.69 7.08 33.13
C VAL A 182 -26.01 6.32 33.10
N LYS A 183 -26.09 5.26 33.91
CA LYS A 183 -27.37 4.53 34.15
C LYS A 183 -28.19 5.22 35.20
#